data_91645a2c929bdbb5170c83d45d4281a3
#
_entry.id   91645a2c929bdbb5170c83d45d4281a3
#
_cell.length_a   1.000
_cell.length_b   1.000
_cell.length_c   1.000
_cell.angle_alpha   90.00
_cell.angle_beta   90.00
_cell.angle_gamma   90.00
#
_symmetry.space_group_name_H-M   'P 1'
#
loop_
_entity.id
_entity.type
_entity.pdbx_description
1 polymer ?
#
loop_
_entity_poly.entity_id
_entity_poly.type
_entity_poly.pdbx_seq_one_letter_code
_entity_poly.pdbx_strand_id
1 'polypeptide(L)'
;LQNITGAERYPALTKSNIQVYDNLNQRHWDTWEDGSYSHVFVADLVAGFALREKDIMPNEMFDCPQKPFGGDEDVIFSPDGNQILYVCKKKMGKEYAISTNTDIYCYDIETQQTQNLTEGMNGYDTQPSFSNDGHWLAWTSMARDGFEADKNDLWLMNWKDKTKINLTATWDETVGGFRFS
;
A
#
# COMPACT_ATOMS: atom_id res chain seq x y z
N LEU A 1 -7.82 -0.49 15.25
CA LEU A 1 -8.43 0.60 15.99
C LEU A 1 -9.90 0.25 16.19
N GLN A 2 -10.30 -0.10 17.42
CA GLN A 2 -11.73 -0.03 17.73
C GLN A 2 -12.08 1.45 17.81
N ASN A 3 -12.89 1.91 16.88
CA ASN A 3 -13.47 3.24 16.96
C ASN A 3 -14.46 3.22 18.12
N ILE A 4 -14.00 3.58 19.31
CA ILE A 4 -14.84 3.70 20.49
C ILE A 4 -15.49 5.08 20.39
N THR A 5 -16.78 5.12 20.04
CA THR A 5 -17.52 6.36 20.03
C THR A 5 -17.56 6.96 21.45
N GLY A 6 -17.59 8.28 21.55
CA GLY A 6 -17.70 8.93 22.85
C GLY A 6 -18.91 8.43 23.66
N ALA A 7 -19.99 8.00 22.99
CA ALA A 7 -21.19 7.43 23.60
C ALA A 7 -20.95 6.04 24.25
N GLU A 8 -20.08 5.21 23.67
CA GLU A 8 -19.75 3.90 24.25
C GLU A 8 -18.90 4.04 25.51
N ARG A 9 -17.92 4.94 25.50
CA ARG A 9 -17.03 5.17 26.65
C ARG A 9 -17.65 6.08 27.72
N TYR A 10 -18.53 7.00 27.29
CA TYR A 10 -19.21 7.98 28.15
C TYR A 10 -20.71 8.02 27.86
N PRO A 11 -21.47 6.98 28.26
CA PRO A 11 -22.91 6.86 27.92
C PRO A 11 -23.77 8.00 28.45
N ALA A 12 -23.31 8.76 29.42
CA ALA A 12 -24.01 9.95 29.93
C ALA A 12 -23.90 11.15 28.97
N LEU A 13 -23.04 11.10 27.97
CA LEU A 13 -22.80 12.20 27.02
C LEU A 13 -23.42 11.94 25.64
N THR A 14 -24.63 11.43 25.61
CA THR A 14 -25.35 11.03 24.38
C THR A 14 -25.54 12.13 23.33
N LYS A 15 -25.40 13.39 23.72
CA LYS A 15 -25.48 14.55 22.80
C LYS A 15 -24.09 15.04 22.34
N SER A 16 -23.03 14.37 22.77
CA SER A 16 -21.66 14.75 22.43
C SER A 16 -21.18 13.98 21.21
N ASN A 17 -20.54 14.66 20.28
CA ASN A 17 -19.87 14.05 19.13
C ASN A 17 -18.36 13.93 19.39
N ILE A 18 -18.00 13.43 20.58
CA ILE A 18 -16.60 13.22 20.98
C ILE A 18 -16.08 11.95 20.32
N GLN A 19 -14.90 12.04 19.73
CA GLN A 19 -14.09 10.88 19.31
C GLN A 19 -12.97 10.68 20.33
N VAL A 20 -12.68 9.42 20.66
CA VAL A 20 -11.63 9.06 21.62
C VAL A 20 -10.59 8.22 20.92
N TYR A 21 -9.36 8.67 20.89
CA TYR A 21 -8.23 8.00 20.30
C TYR A 21 -7.24 7.60 21.39
N ASP A 22 -6.83 6.36 21.39
CA ASP A 22 -5.85 5.81 22.35
C ASP A 22 -4.45 5.66 21.74
N ASN A 23 -4.31 5.91 20.42
CA ASN A 23 -3.08 5.78 19.66
C ASN A 23 -2.78 7.01 18.81
N LEU A 24 -1.54 7.09 18.33
CA LEU A 24 -1.14 8.07 17.31
C LEU A 24 -1.79 7.77 15.97
N ASN A 25 -1.67 8.74 15.06
CA ASN A 25 -2.30 8.75 13.75
C ASN A 25 -3.82 8.88 13.81
N GLN A 26 -4.25 9.82 14.63
CA GLN A 26 -5.68 10.19 14.80
C GLN A 26 -6.22 10.95 13.60
N ARG A 27 -5.34 11.62 12.87
CA ARG A 27 -5.69 12.53 11.79
C ARG A 27 -4.50 12.68 10.84
N HIS A 28 -4.80 12.73 9.56
CA HIS A 28 -3.85 13.19 8.55
C HIS A 28 -4.41 14.44 7.87
N TRP A 29 -3.70 15.57 7.97
CA TRP A 29 -4.17 16.91 7.60
C TRP A 29 -5.54 17.23 8.20
N ASP A 30 -6.61 17.32 7.39
CA ASP A 30 -7.97 17.60 7.77
C ASP A 30 -8.88 16.36 7.82
N THR A 31 -8.35 15.19 7.52
CA THR A 31 -9.07 13.90 7.53
C THR A 31 -8.83 13.18 8.84
N TRP A 32 -9.89 12.90 9.59
CA TRP A 32 -9.84 12.12 10.82
C TRP A 32 -9.97 10.64 10.54
N GLU A 33 -9.22 9.84 11.29
CA GLU A 33 -9.38 8.39 11.28
C GLU A 33 -10.69 8.02 12.02
N ASP A 34 -11.59 7.37 11.33
CA ASP A 34 -12.90 6.96 11.86
C ASP A 34 -12.98 5.44 12.16
N GLY A 35 -11.86 4.72 11.97
CA GLY A 35 -11.76 3.27 12.12
C GLY A 35 -12.13 2.48 10.87
N SER A 36 -12.48 3.16 9.78
CA SER A 36 -12.63 2.55 8.45
C SER A 36 -11.27 2.49 7.75
N TYR A 37 -11.11 1.50 6.89
CA TYR A 37 -9.91 1.34 6.06
C TYR A 37 -10.32 1.17 4.60
N SER A 38 -9.54 1.79 3.72
CA SER A 38 -9.69 1.59 2.27
C SER A 38 -9.01 0.30 1.86
N HIS A 39 -9.73 -0.58 1.14
CA HIS A 39 -9.18 -1.83 0.64
C HIS A 39 -9.25 -1.90 -0.88
N VAL A 40 -8.42 -2.75 -1.46
CA VAL A 40 -8.51 -3.11 -2.87
C VAL A 40 -9.55 -4.20 -3.04
N PHE A 41 -10.47 -3.98 -3.98
CA PHE A 41 -11.47 -4.97 -4.39
C PHE A 41 -11.20 -5.43 -5.82
N VAL A 42 -11.40 -6.71 -6.08
CA VAL A 42 -11.42 -7.29 -7.42
C VAL A 42 -12.83 -7.74 -7.76
N ALA A 43 -13.26 -7.54 -8.99
CA ALA A 43 -14.56 -7.95 -9.45
C ALA A 43 -14.49 -8.45 -10.91
N ASP A 44 -15.45 -9.31 -11.29
CA ASP A 44 -15.64 -9.67 -12.69
C ASP A 44 -16.38 -8.56 -13.42
N LEU A 45 -15.93 -8.19 -14.60
CA LEU A 45 -16.64 -7.27 -15.47
C LEU A 45 -17.51 -8.05 -16.48
N VAL A 46 -18.81 -8.04 -16.26
CA VAL A 46 -19.78 -8.74 -17.13
C VAL A 46 -20.77 -7.74 -17.69
N ALA A 47 -20.81 -7.61 -19.01
CA ALA A 47 -21.69 -6.67 -19.72
C ALA A 47 -21.61 -5.22 -19.19
N GLY A 48 -20.43 -4.79 -18.73
CA GLY A 48 -20.21 -3.44 -18.19
C GLY A 48 -20.55 -3.27 -16.71
N PHE A 49 -20.94 -4.33 -16.02
CA PHE A 49 -21.23 -4.32 -14.59
C PHE A 49 -20.16 -5.08 -13.81
N ALA A 50 -19.70 -4.51 -12.70
CA ALA A 50 -18.88 -5.22 -11.74
C ALA A 50 -19.77 -6.21 -10.97
N LEU A 51 -19.34 -7.47 -10.92
CA LEU A 51 -20.06 -8.55 -10.23
C LEU A 51 -19.07 -9.35 -9.40
N ARG A 52 -19.56 -9.93 -8.31
CA ARG A 52 -18.77 -10.80 -7.41
C ARG A 52 -17.55 -10.07 -6.84
N GLU A 53 -17.77 -8.85 -6.40
CA GLU A 53 -16.74 -8.03 -5.77
C GLU A 53 -16.15 -8.78 -4.57
N LYS A 54 -14.83 -8.82 -4.52
CA LYS A 54 -14.07 -9.48 -3.48
C LYS A 54 -13.04 -8.55 -2.89
N ASP A 55 -13.08 -8.39 -1.58
CA ASP A 55 -12.02 -7.75 -0.81
C ASP A 55 -10.77 -8.66 -0.82
N ILE A 56 -9.63 -8.15 -1.30
CA ILE A 56 -8.36 -8.89 -1.32
C ILE A 56 -7.51 -8.65 -0.08
N MET A 57 -7.97 -7.80 0.83
CA MET A 57 -7.34 -7.47 2.11
C MET A 57 -8.27 -7.78 3.31
N PRO A 58 -8.98 -8.93 3.35
CA PRO A 58 -10.00 -9.17 4.35
C PRO A 58 -9.40 -9.19 5.75
N ASN A 59 -10.06 -8.49 6.69
CA ASN A 59 -9.66 -8.35 8.09
C ASN A 59 -8.33 -7.60 8.32
N GLU A 60 -7.75 -6.99 7.31
CA GLU A 60 -6.61 -6.10 7.48
C GLU A 60 -7.07 -4.72 7.97
N MET A 61 -6.31 -4.12 8.87
CA MET A 61 -6.57 -2.78 9.39
C MET A 61 -5.57 -1.78 8.81
N PHE A 62 -5.48 -1.76 7.46
CA PHE A 62 -4.53 -0.94 6.70
C PHE A 62 -5.20 -0.36 5.48
N ASP A 63 -4.84 0.88 5.13
CA ASP A 63 -5.33 1.53 3.92
C ASP A 63 -4.53 1.11 2.68
N CYS A 64 -5.24 0.84 1.59
CA CYS A 64 -4.68 0.76 0.24
C CYS A 64 -5.67 1.37 -0.76
N PRO A 65 -5.28 2.41 -1.52
CA PRO A 65 -3.99 3.10 -1.49
C PRO A 65 -3.66 3.69 -0.12
N GLN A 66 -2.39 3.68 0.23
CA GLN A 66 -1.96 4.15 1.55
C GLN A 66 -2.06 5.68 1.66
N LYS A 67 -2.48 6.18 2.80
CA LYS A 67 -2.51 7.63 3.09
C LYS A 67 -1.12 8.13 3.51
N PRO A 68 -0.73 9.37 3.11
CA PRO A 68 -1.49 10.34 2.30
C PRO A 68 -1.17 10.30 0.81
N PHE A 69 -0.12 9.58 0.38
CA PHE A 69 0.50 9.74 -0.94
C PHE A 69 0.19 8.61 -1.93
N GLY A 70 -0.45 7.55 -1.50
CA GLY A 70 -0.84 6.45 -2.37
C GLY A 70 -1.99 6.83 -3.32
N GLY A 71 -1.96 6.26 -4.53
CA GLY A 71 -2.94 6.49 -5.57
C GLY A 71 -3.15 5.26 -6.46
N ASP A 72 -3.79 5.48 -7.60
CA ASP A 72 -4.11 4.42 -8.57
C ASP A 72 -2.84 3.75 -9.14
N GLU A 73 -1.73 4.47 -9.16
CA GLU A 73 -0.42 3.97 -9.59
C GLU A 73 0.14 2.86 -8.71
N ASP A 74 -0.38 2.72 -7.51
CA ASP A 74 0.06 1.72 -6.53
C ASP A 74 -0.72 0.40 -6.61
N VAL A 75 -1.68 0.28 -7.54
CA VAL A 75 -2.48 -0.94 -7.74
C VAL A 75 -2.44 -1.35 -9.21
N ILE A 76 -1.81 -2.48 -9.50
CA ILE A 76 -1.66 -2.96 -10.87
C ILE A 76 -1.97 -4.46 -10.98
N PHE A 77 -2.41 -4.89 -12.17
CA PHE A 77 -2.46 -6.31 -12.51
C PHE A 77 -1.12 -6.82 -13.03
N SER A 78 -0.84 -8.10 -12.78
CA SER A 78 0.22 -8.80 -13.52
C SER A 78 -0.14 -8.88 -15.01
N PRO A 79 0.85 -9.03 -15.91
CA PRO A 79 0.61 -9.06 -17.36
C PRO A 79 -0.35 -10.16 -17.83
N ASP A 80 -0.39 -11.27 -17.09
CA ASP A 80 -1.30 -12.40 -17.36
C ASP A 80 -2.69 -12.23 -16.72
N GLY A 81 -2.89 -11.17 -15.92
CA GLY A 81 -4.14 -10.88 -15.23
C GLY A 81 -4.47 -11.78 -14.05
N ASN A 82 -3.55 -12.67 -13.63
CA ASN A 82 -3.81 -13.63 -12.57
C ASN A 82 -3.45 -13.12 -11.17
N GLN A 83 -2.71 -12.03 -11.10
CA GLN A 83 -2.23 -11.46 -9.84
C GLN A 83 -2.50 -9.96 -9.79
N ILE A 84 -2.69 -9.43 -8.58
CA ILE A 84 -2.84 -8.01 -8.31
C ILE A 84 -1.70 -7.60 -7.39
N LEU A 85 -0.92 -6.61 -7.81
CA LEU A 85 0.09 -5.98 -6.99
C LEU A 85 -0.47 -4.70 -6.38
N TYR A 86 -0.19 -4.49 -5.11
CA TYR A 86 -0.60 -3.27 -4.41
C TYR A 86 0.45 -2.83 -3.40
N VAL A 87 0.55 -1.52 -3.21
CA VAL A 87 1.43 -0.91 -2.21
C VAL A 87 0.65 -0.67 -0.93
N CYS A 88 1.20 -1.11 0.20
CA CYS A 88 0.56 -0.92 1.49
C CYS A 88 1.57 -0.72 2.60
N LYS A 89 1.22 0.14 3.56
CA LYS A 89 1.98 0.37 4.80
C LYS A 89 1.33 -0.42 5.93
N LYS A 90 1.76 -1.65 6.15
CA LYS A 90 1.20 -2.52 7.21
C LYS A 90 1.83 -2.23 8.57
N LYS A 91 1.62 -1.02 9.06
CA LYS A 91 2.05 -0.53 10.38
C LYS A 91 0.85 -0.02 11.16
N MET A 92 0.95 0.05 12.49
CA MET A 92 -0.13 0.50 13.35
C MET A 92 0.36 1.47 14.42
N GLY A 93 -0.55 2.33 14.90
CA GLY A 93 -0.34 3.21 16.03
C GLY A 93 0.90 4.10 15.85
N LYS A 94 1.80 4.09 16.82
CA LYS A 94 3.03 4.89 16.78
C LYS A 94 3.93 4.54 15.60
N GLU A 95 4.03 3.27 15.23
CA GLU A 95 4.87 2.84 14.10
C GLU A 95 4.34 3.41 12.78
N TYR A 96 3.03 3.45 12.60
CA TYR A 96 2.44 4.08 11.42
C TYR A 96 2.81 5.56 11.31
N ALA A 97 2.86 6.28 12.44
CA ALA A 97 3.15 7.71 12.47
C ALA A 97 4.62 8.06 12.19
N ILE A 98 5.57 7.17 12.50
CA ILE A 98 7.00 7.44 12.38
C ILE A 98 7.67 6.73 11.21
N SER A 99 7.09 5.66 10.71
CA SER A 99 7.64 4.87 9.60
C SER A 99 7.19 5.42 8.25
N THR A 100 8.10 5.45 7.29
CA THR A 100 7.79 5.67 5.87
C THR A 100 7.76 4.36 5.09
N ASN A 101 8.05 3.23 5.73
CA ASN A 101 8.15 1.93 5.07
C ASN A 101 6.81 1.49 4.49
N THR A 102 6.80 1.24 3.20
CA THR A 102 5.74 0.56 2.47
C THR A 102 6.31 -0.66 1.78
N ASP A 103 5.47 -1.66 1.57
CA ASP A 103 5.84 -2.84 0.81
C ASP A 103 4.91 -3.03 -0.39
N ILE A 104 5.43 -3.70 -1.42
CA ILE A 104 4.65 -4.16 -2.57
C ILE A 104 4.18 -5.58 -2.27
N TYR A 105 2.87 -5.76 -2.18
CA TYR A 105 2.21 -7.04 -1.99
C TYR A 105 1.69 -7.57 -3.31
N CYS A 106 1.73 -8.88 -3.48
CA CYS A 106 1.22 -9.59 -4.63
C CYS A 106 0.13 -10.57 -4.17
N TYR A 107 -1.10 -10.31 -4.57
CA TYR A 107 -2.25 -11.18 -4.32
C TYR A 107 -2.51 -12.06 -5.54
N ASP A 108 -2.55 -13.36 -5.35
CA ASP A 108 -2.89 -14.33 -6.39
C ASP A 108 -4.41 -14.60 -6.36
N ILE A 109 -5.06 -14.39 -7.50
CA ILE A 109 -6.53 -14.41 -7.61
C ILE A 109 -7.08 -15.83 -7.44
N GLU A 110 -6.37 -16.84 -7.94
CA GLU A 110 -6.80 -18.25 -7.87
C GLU A 110 -6.60 -18.81 -6.46
N THR A 111 -5.40 -18.70 -5.93
CA THR A 111 -5.04 -19.28 -4.63
C THR A 111 -5.49 -18.44 -3.44
N GLN A 112 -5.79 -17.15 -3.67
CA GLN A 112 -6.16 -16.17 -2.66
C GLN A 112 -5.07 -15.93 -1.61
N GLN A 113 -3.81 -16.11 -1.99
CA GLN A 113 -2.67 -15.90 -1.13
C GLN A 113 -2.00 -14.57 -1.46
N THR A 114 -1.56 -13.87 -0.43
CA THR A 114 -0.78 -12.63 -0.56
C THR A 114 0.67 -12.89 -0.16
N GLN A 115 1.60 -12.42 -0.98
CA GLN A 115 3.03 -12.44 -0.73
C GLN A 115 3.58 -11.02 -0.68
N ASN A 116 4.49 -10.74 0.26
CA ASN A 116 5.27 -9.50 0.26
C ASN A 116 6.46 -9.65 -0.70
N LEU A 117 6.49 -8.84 -1.75
CA LEU A 117 7.56 -8.86 -2.76
C LEU A 117 8.81 -8.10 -2.34
N THR A 118 8.67 -7.11 -1.47
CA THR A 118 9.78 -6.24 -1.03
C THR A 118 10.16 -6.47 0.44
N GLU A 119 9.79 -7.63 0.99
CA GLU A 119 10.14 -8.01 2.36
C GLU A 119 11.64 -7.79 2.63
N GLY A 120 11.96 -7.10 3.73
CA GLY A 120 13.31 -6.73 4.13
C GLY A 120 13.87 -5.45 3.51
N MET A 121 13.13 -4.80 2.60
CA MET A 121 13.40 -3.43 2.18
C MET A 121 12.73 -2.49 3.19
N ASN A 122 13.48 -1.51 3.72
CA ASN A 122 13.01 -0.73 4.88
C ASN A 122 12.58 0.69 4.53
N GLY A 123 12.38 0.99 3.27
CA GLY A 123 12.05 2.33 2.83
C GLY A 123 10.67 2.42 2.18
N TYR A 124 10.46 3.48 1.44
CA TYR A 124 9.22 3.76 0.74
C TYR A 124 9.24 3.11 -0.64
N ASP A 125 8.64 1.92 -0.76
CA ASP A 125 8.48 1.19 -2.02
C ASP A 125 7.16 1.60 -2.67
N THR A 126 7.19 2.08 -3.93
CA THR A 126 6.01 2.61 -4.61
C THR A 126 6.13 2.54 -6.13
N GLN A 127 5.01 2.79 -6.83
CA GLN A 127 4.92 2.84 -8.29
C GLN A 127 5.38 1.55 -9.00
N PRO A 128 4.89 0.37 -8.61
CA PRO A 128 5.23 -0.86 -9.32
C PRO A 128 4.77 -0.79 -10.77
N SER A 129 5.59 -1.26 -11.69
CA SER A 129 5.24 -1.32 -13.11
C SER A 129 5.89 -2.51 -13.78
N PHE A 130 5.14 -3.22 -14.62
CA PHE A 130 5.69 -4.30 -15.43
C PHE A 130 6.26 -3.80 -16.74
N SER A 131 7.30 -4.50 -17.23
CA SER A 131 7.74 -4.36 -18.62
C SER A 131 6.64 -4.85 -19.58
N ASN A 132 6.66 -4.33 -20.82
CA ASN A 132 5.66 -4.69 -21.83
C ASN A 132 5.62 -6.20 -22.16
N ASP A 133 6.73 -6.90 -21.99
CA ASP A 133 6.84 -8.34 -22.17
C ASP A 133 6.51 -9.17 -20.91
N GLY A 134 6.24 -8.48 -19.78
CA GLY A 134 5.91 -9.10 -18.51
C GLY A 134 7.05 -9.81 -17.78
N HIS A 135 8.28 -9.70 -18.27
CA HIS A 135 9.41 -10.40 -17.67
C HIS A 135 10.01 -9.67 -16.46
N TRP A 136 9.77 -8.37 -16.35
CA TRP A 136 10.36 -7.53 -15.33
C TRP A 136 9.31 -6.72 -14.59
N LEU A 137 9.49 -6.59 -13.29
CA LEU A 137 8.81 -5.63 -12.44
C LEU A 137 9.81 -4.58 -12.00
N ALA A 138 9.50 -3.30 -12.17
CA ALA A 138 10.28 -2.20 -11.64
C ALA A 138 9.45 -1.39 -10.65
N TRP A 139 10.13 -0.74 -9.70
CA TRP A 139 9.52 0.18 -8.73
C TRP A 139 10.55 1.19 -8.22
N THR A 140 10.08 2.28 -7.63
CA THR A 140 10.93 3.21 -6.89
C THR A 140 10.97 2.85 -5.41
N SER A 141 12.14 3.00 -4.80
CA SER A 141 12.36 2.63 -3.40
C SER A 141 13.33 3.58 -2.71
N MET A 142 12.98 4.02 -1.52
CA MET A 142 13.89 4.69 -0.59
C MET A 142 14.61 3.64 0.27
N ALA A 143 15.78 3.98 0.80
CA ALA A 143 16.58 3.03 1.57
C ALA A 143 16.28 3.05 3.07
N ARG A 144 15.82 4.19 3.62
CA ARG A 144 15.74 4.43 5.06
C ARG A 144 14.32 4.66 5.54
N ASP A 145 13.90 3.87 6.51
CA ASP A 145 12.62 4.07 7.21
C ASP A 145 12.63 5.39 8.00
N GLY A 146 11.51 6.12 7.97
CA GLY A 146 11.30 7.38 8.69
C GLY A 146 12.04 8.59 8.10
N PHE A 147 12.62 8.48 6.91
CA PHE A 147 13.35 9.57 6.28
C PHE A 147 12.75 9.95 4.91
N GLU A 148 11.73 10.81 4.93
CA GLU A 148 10.95 11.23 3.74
C GLU A 148 11.77 11.94 2.65
N ALA A 149 12.92 12.51 2.99
CA ALA A 149 13.82 13.15 2.04
C ALA A 149 14.89 12.22 1.46
N ASP A 150 14.73 10.91 1.62
CA ASP A 150 15.67 9.95 1.08
C ASP A 150 15.60 9.88 -0.45
N LYS A 151 16.68 9.41 -1.05
CA LYS A 151 16.76 9.21 -2.50
C LYS A 151 15.88 8.04 -2.91
N ASN A 152 15.06 8.24 -3.93
CA ASN A 152 14.40 7.15 -4.63
C ASN A 152 15.37 6.48 -5.60
N ASP A 153 15.63 5.20 -5.38
CA ASP A 153 16.33 4.31 -6.31
C ASP A 153 15.34 3.59 -7.22
N LEU A 154 15.76 3.28 -8.43
CA LEU A 154 15.02 2.41 -9.34
C LEU A 154 15.46 0.96 -9.13
N TRP A 155 14.53 0.13 -8.70
CA TRP A 155 14.72 -1.31 -8.57
C TRP A 155 14.05 -2.06 -9.70
N LEU A 156 14.68 -3.17 -10.07
CA LEU A 156 14.20 -4.09 -11.08
C LEU A 156 14.21 -5.51 -10.54
N MET A 157 13.12 -6.25 -10.75
CA MET A 157 13.01 -7.66 -10.36
C MET A 157 12.67 -8.51 -11.57
N ASN A 158 13.41 -9.59 -11.77
CA ASN A 158 13.02 -10.62 -12.72
C ASN A 158 11.76 -11.32 -12.20
N TRP A 159 10.67 -11.30 -13.00
CA TRP A 159 9.38 -11.82 -12.53
C TRP A 159 9.37 -13.32 -12.30
N LYS A 160 10.20 -14.08 -13.01
CA LYS A 160 10.26 -15.54 -12.93
C LYS A 160 11.00 -16.04 -11.68
N ASP A 161 12.19 -15.54 -11.42
CA ASP A 161 13.07 -16.03 -10.36
C ASP A 161 13.15 -15.10 -9.15
N LYS A 162 12.48 -13.93 -9.23
CA LYS A 162 12.39 -12.93 -8.17
C LYS A 162 13.72 -12.29 -7.76
N THR A 163 14.76 -12.43 -8.58
CA THR A 163 16.04 -11.73 -8.35
C THR A 163 15.87 -10.23 -8.53
N LYS A 164 16.43 -9.45 -7.60
CA LYS A 164 16.31 -7.99 -7.55
C LYS A 164 17.63 -7.31 -7.80
N ILE A 165 17.62 -6.20 -8.53
CA ILE A 165 18.77 -5.37 -8.84
C ILE A 165 18.40 -3.90 -8.62
N ASN A 166 19.22 -3.17 -7.88
CA ASN A 166 19.15 -1.71 -7.83
C ASN A 166 19.89 -1.13 -9.02
N LEU A 167 19.15 -0.56 -9.98
CA LEU A 167 19.69 0.00 -11.21
C LEU A 167 20.41 1.34 -11.01
N THR A 168 20.07 2.05 -9.94
CA THR A 168 20.58 3.41 -9.66
C THR A 168 21.42 3.49 -8.38
N ALA A 169 21.91 2.36 -7.89
CA ALA A 169 22.68 2.28 -6.64
C ALA A 169 23.88 3.24 -6.57
N THR A 170 24.52 3.49 -7.72
CA THR A 170 25.68 4.38 -7.84
C THR A 170 25.33 5.76 -8.36
N TRP A 171 24.08 6.01 -8.65
CA TRP A 171 23.62 7.29 -9.15
C TRP A 171 23.28 8.23 -7.97
N ASP A 172 23.71 9.48 -8.07
CA ASP A 172 23.58 10.48 -6.98
C ASP A 172 22.24 11.24 -7.02
N GLU A 173 21.44 11.04 -8.04
CA GLU A 173 20.16 11.72 -8.23
C GLU A 173 18.99 10.82 -7.80
N THR A 174 17.86 11.44 -7.41
CA THR A 174 16.61 10.75 -7.11
C THR A 174 15.85 10.40 -8.40
N VAL A 175 15.25 9.24 -8.45
CA VAL A 175 14.33 8.83 -9.53
C VAL A 175 12.95 9.41 -9.27
N GLY A 176 12.50 10.37 -10.09
CA GLY A 176 11.17 10.96 -10.00
C GLY A 176 10.08 10.16 -10.71
N GLY A 177 10.47 9.23 -11.56
CA GLY A 177 9.56 8.36 -12.31
C GLY A 177 10.31 7.63 -13.42
N PHE A 178 9.70 6.56 -13.94
CA PHE A 178 10.29 5.73 -14.99
C PHE A 178 9.23 5.17 -15.92
N ARG A 179 9.63 4.64 -17.06
CA ARG A 179 8.79 3.90 -18.01
C ARG A 179 9.61 2.86 -18.73
N PHE A 180 8.99 1.73 -19.03
CA PHE A 180 9.52 0.77 -19.99
C PHE A 180 9.25 1.26 -21.42
N SER A 181 10.18 1.01 -22.33
CA SER A 181 10.08 1.33 -23.77
C SER A 181 9.69 0.11 -24.57
#